data_8cc09519822fdfe609b4b135e35b8877
#
_entry.id   8cc09519822fdfe609b4b135e35b8877
#
_cell.length_a   1.000
_cell.length_b   1.000
_cell.length_c   1.000
_cell.angle_alpha   90.00
_cell.angle_beta   90.00
_cell.angle_gamma   90.00
#
_symmetry.space_group_name_H-M   'P 1'
#
loop_
_entity.id
_entity.type
_entity.pdbx_description
1 polymer ?
#
loop_
_entity_poly.entity_id
_entity_poly.type
_entity_poly.pdbx_seq_one_letter_code
_entity_poly.pdbx_strand_id
1 'polypeptide(L)'
;MTKTSFRFLQTLYNLGPAPEPNMTVLWHPQLPEGFKEFCAKVSIDTSSVQYENDSLMRKVRGCDDYGIACCVSYQAIGKAIQFFGARANLAKALLLALNGGRCENTGTLIVEGIKPLKSDVLDYEEVVANYKKVLHSVARVYNETMNIIHYMHDKYDYEKSQMAFIDTNPTINLAYGVAGLSIAADSLSAIKYAKVTAHRNADGLTDGFEIEGEFPKFGNDDDRVDVLARELVHHFSTELNALPVYKNAQPTLSLLTITSNVMYGKKTGATPDGRAKGVAFAPGANPMHGRDTHGAIASLSSVAKLDYYDSKDGISNTFSIVPKSLGPTDEDRIDNLITMMDGYFTKGAHHLNVNVLNREMLEDAMEHPEKYPQLTIRVSGYAVNFTRLSREHQIEVIARTFHESL
;
A
#
# COMPACT_ATOMS: atom_id res chain seq x y z
N MET A 1 10.29 24.10 -14.51
CA MET A 1 8.94 23.87 -15.08
C MET A 1 8.77 24.67 -16.37
N THR A 2 8.06 24.13 -17.34
CA THR A 2 7.82 24.74 -18.65
C THR A 2 6.32 24.78 -18.96
N LYS A 3 5.94 25.51 -20.03
CA LYS A 3 4.55 25.47 -20.51
C LYS A 3 4.07 24.05 -20.83
N THR A 4 4.98 23.17 -21.22
CA THR A 4 4.67 21.75 -21.51
C THR A 4 4.23 21.01 -20.25
N SER A 5 4.82 21.28 -19.08
CA SER A 5 4.42 20.68 -17.81
C SER A 5 2.95 20.98 -17.46
N PHE A 6 2.53 22.24 -17.65
CA PHE A 6 1.11 22.62 -17.48
C PHE A 6 0.20 21.97 -18.52
N ARG A 7 0.67 21.85 -19.77
CA ARG A 7 -0.12 21.21 -20.84
C ARG A 7 -0.34 19.72 -20.60
N PHE A 8 0.61 18.99 -20.02
CA PHE A 8 0.42 17.60 -19.63
C PHE A 8 -0.71 17.47 -18.60
N LEU A 9 -0.72 18.26 -17.54
CA LEU A 9 -1.82 18.26 -16.57
C LEU A 9 -3.14 18.71 -17.20
N GLN A 10 -3.12 19.69 -18.11
CA GLN A 10 -4.30 20.16 -18.81
C GLN A 10 -4.97 19.05 -19.66
N THR A 11 -4.24 18.00 -20.06
CA THR A 11 -4.85 16.88 -20.80
C THR A 11 -5.94 16.18 -20.00
N LEU A 12 -5.86 16.18 -18.66
CA LEU A 12 -6.88 15.59 -17.79
C LEU A 12 -8.22 16.34 -17.87
N TYR A 13 -8.19 17.65 -18.12
CA TYR A 13 -9.41 18.42 -18.40
C TYR A 13 -9.91 18.21 -19.84
N ASN A 14 -8.98 18.16 -20.82
CA ASN A 14 -9.32 18.02 -22.23
C ASN A 14 -9.94 16.67 -22.56
N LEU A 15 -9.44 15.59 -21.91
CA LEU A 15 -9.94 14.22 -22.07
C LEU A 15 -11.15 13.93 -21.17
N GLY A 16 -11.44 14.82 -20.22
CA GLY A 16 -12.27 14.54 -19.06
C GLY A 16 -11.52 13.69 -18.02
N PRO A 17 -12.04 13.55 -16.82
CA PRO A 17 -11.47 12.67 -15.81
C PRO A 17 -11.38 11.24 -16.36
N ALA A 18 -10.18 10.80 -16.66
CA ALA A 18 -9.92 9.52 -17.30
C ALA A 18 -8.86 8.74 -16.51
N PRO A 19 -8.97 7.40 -16.46
CA PRO A 19 -7.94 6.57 -15.82
C PRO A 19 -6.57 6.72 -16.46
N GLU A 20 -6.53 6.95 -17.76
CA GLU A 20 -5.31 7.10 -18.54
C GLU A 20 -5.29 8.43 -19.32
N PRO A 21 -4.14 9.08 -19.44
CA PRO A 21 -2.83 8.64 -18.94
C PRO A 21 -2.72 8.69 -17.42
N ASN A 22 -2.03 7.70 -16.82
CA ASN A 22 -1.76 7.69 -15.37
C ASN A 22 -0.70 8.78 -15.06
N MET A 23 -1.16 9.95 -14.64
CA MET A 23 -0.33 11.13 -14.46
C MET A 23 0.34 11.13 -13.10
N THR A 24 1.68 11.10 -13.10
CA THR A 24 2.50 11.22 -11.89
C THR A 24 3.22 12.57 -11.85
N VAL A 25 3.09 13.30 -10.76
CA VAL A 25 3.85 14.51 -10.49
C VAL A 25 4.96 14.18 -9.49
N LEU A 26 6.20 14.43 -9.89
CA LEU A 26 7.34 14.35 -8.99
C LEU A 26 7.34 15.62 -8.11
N TRP A 27 6.90 15.45 -6.86
CA TRP A 27 6.74 16.56 -5.93
C TRP A 27 8.04 16.94 -5.27
N HIS A 28 8.37 18.23 -5.33
CA HIS A 28 9.58 18.79 -4.76
C HIS A 28 9.28 20.13 -4.08
N PRO A 29 9.88 20.47 -2.92
CA PRO A 29 9.62 21.74 -2.24
C PRO A 29 9.87 22.98 -3.10
N GLN A 30 10.82 22.90 -4.04
CA GLN A 30 11.19 24.00 -4.95
C GLN A 30 10.32 24.10 -6.21
N LEU A 31 9.25 23.33 -6.35
CA LEU A 31 8.30 23.52 -7.45
C LEU A 31 7.70 24.94 -7.38
N PRO A 32 7.56 25.63 -8.53
CA PRO A 32 6.92 26.96 -8.54
C PRO A 32 5.50 26.89 -7.96
N GLU A 33 5.14 27.88 -7.15
CA GLU A 33 3.85 27.98 -6.47
C GLU A 33 2.66 27.79 -7.44
N GLY A 34 2.62 28.56 -8.53
CA GLY A 34 1.55 28.43 -9.53
C GLY A 34 1.48 27.04 -10.21
N PHE A 35 2.56 26.24 -10.17
CA PHE A 35 2.48 24.85 -10.62
C PHE A 35 1.89 23.94 -9.54
N LYS A 36 2.25 24.14 -8.28
CA LYS A 36 1.65 23.44 -7.14
C LYS A 36 0.14 23.70 -7.06
N GLU A 37 -0.27 24.97 -7.20
CA GLU A 37 -1.67 25.39 -7.26
C GLU A 37 -2.44 24.65 -8.38
N PHE A 38 -1.85 24.61 -9.57
CA PHE A 38 -2.47 23.93 -10.71
C PHE A 38 -2.57 22.42 -10.48
N CYS A 39 -1.56 21.77 -9.90
CA CYS A 39 -1.58 20.37 -9.52
C CYS A 39 -2.71 20.09 -8.50
N ALA A 40 -2.80 20.88 -7.44
CA ALA A 40 -3.82 20.75 -6.42
C ALA A 40 -5.23 20.92 -7.01
N LYS A 41 -5.42 21.96 -7.83
CA LYS A 41 -6.68 22.20 -8.54
C LYS A 41 -7.10 21.01 -9.40
N VAL A 42 -6.18 20.46 -10.21
CA VAL A 42 -6.47 19.29 -11.06
C VAL A 42 -6.84 18.07 -10.20
N SER A 43 -6.18 17.87 -9.06
CA SER A 43 -6.53 16.77 -8.14
C SER A 43 -7.93 16.94 -7.53
N ILE A 44 -8.29 18.16 -7.12
CA ILE A 44 -9.61 18.48 -6.58
C ILE A 44 -10.72 18.22 -7.62
N ASP A 45 -10.47 18.65 -8.86
CA ASP A 45 -11.46 18.58 -9.92
C ASP A 45 -11.60 17.18 -10.55
N THR A 46 -10.53 16.36 -10.53
CA THR A 46 -10.50 15.14 -11.36
C THR A 46 -10.18 13.85 -10.61
N SER A 47 -9.57 13.90 -9.44
CA SER A 47 -9.02 12.73 -8.72
C SER A 47 -8.14 11.81 -9.61
N SER A 48 -7.40 12.40 -10.57
CA SER A 48 -6.67 11.66 -11.62
C SER A 48 -5.15 11.76 -11.50
N VAL A 49 -4.62 12.52 -10.53
CA VAL A 49 -3.17 12.75 -10.34
C VAL A 49 -2.66 12.00 -9.14
N GLN A 50 -1.46 11.45 -9.26
CA GLN A 50 -0.67 10.95 -8.13
C GLN A 50 0.62 11.75 -7.97
N TYR A 51 1.17 11.70 -6.77
CA TYR A 51 2.35 12.45 -6.39
C TYR A 51 3.42 11.55 -5.81
N GLU A 52 4.69 11.81 -6.12
CA GLU A 52 5.82 11.10 -5.55
C GLU A 52 6.92 12.05 -5.11
N ASN A 53 7.57 11.70 -4.01
CA ASN A 53 8.61 12.51 -3.37
C ASN A 53 9.92 12.48 -4.15
N ASP A 54 10.13 13.45 -5.02
CA ASP A 54 11.34 13.58 -5.84
C ASP A 54 12.62 13.68 -4.99
N SER A 55 12.58 14.47 -3.92
CA SER A 55 13.73 14.64 -3.02
C SER A 55 14.17 13.34 -2.35
N LEU A 56 13.20 12.57 -1.87
CA LEU A 56 13.44 11.29 -1.21
C LEU A 56 14.01 10.27 -2.20
N MET A 57 13.40 10.13 -3.37
CA MET A 57 13.81 9.17 -4.38
C MET A 57 15.22 9.45 -4.89
N ARG A 58 15.55 10.70 -5.23
CA ARG A 58 16.91 11.11 -5.63
C ARG A 58 17.93 10.77 -4.55
N LYS A 59 17.63 11.10 -3.30
CA LYS A 59 18.51 10.82 -2.16
C LYS A 59 18.78 9.33 -1.98
N VAL A 60 17.74 8.50 -2.04
CA VAL A 60 17.83 7.06 -1.72
C VAL A 60 18.36 6.25 -2.90
N ARG A 61 18.00 6.63 -4.13
CA ARG A 61 18.36 5.89 -5.35
C ARG A 61 19.60 6.43 -6.06
N GLY A 62 20.01 7.65 -5.74
CA GLY A 62 21.27 8.26 -6.25
C GLY A 62 21.29 8.55 -7.75
N CYS A 63 20.13 8.71 -8.38
CA CYS A 63 19.99 9.02 -9.80
C CYS A 63 18.89 10.05 -10.02
N ASP A 64 19.17 11.04 -10.87
CA ASP A 64 18.25 12.14 -11.19
C ASP A 64 17.41 11.88 -12.44
N ASP A 65 17.82 10.91 -13.26
CA ASP A 65 17.17 10.56 -14.53
C ASP A 65 16.37 9.27 -14.35
N TYR A 66 15.13 9.43 -13.92
CA TYR A 66 14.23 8.32 -13.64
C TYR A 66 12.79 8.64 -14.01
N GLY A 67 11.99 7.61 -14.15
CA GLY A 67 10.54 7.67 -14.25
C GLY A 67 9.90 6.76 -13.23
N ILE A 68 8.57 6.83 -13.16
CA ILE A 68 7.78 5.93 -12.32
C ILE A 68 7.24 4.83 -13.20
N ALA A 69 7.66 3.60 -12.91
CA ALA A 69 7.14 2.43 -13.58
C ALA A 69 5.81 2.02 -12.95
N CYS A 70 4.77 1.97 -13.77
CA CYS A 70 3.42 1.56 -13.39
C CYS A 70 2.81 2.48 -12.31
N CYS A 71 2.87 2.07 -11.05
CA CYS A 71 2.15 2.72 -9.94
C CYS A 71 3.05 3.61 -9.08
N VAL A 72 4.12 3.04 -8.53
CA VAL A 72 4.95 3.69 -7.49
C VAL A 72 6.43 3.35 -7.59
N SER A 73 6.84 2.54 -8.57
CA SER A 73 8.19 2.00 -8.64
C SER A 73 9.15 2.97 -9.32
N TYR A 74 10.21 3.33 -8.64
CA TYR A 74 11.31 4.08 -9.23
C TYR A 74 12.04 3.26 -10.30
N GLN A 75 12.24 3.84 -11.48
CA GLN A 75 12.96 3.22 -12.57
C GLN A 75 14.00 4.19 -13.17
N ALA A 76 15.29 3.94 -12.99
CA ALA A 76 16.33 4.70 -13.68
C ALA A 76 16.22 4.45 -15.19
N ILE A 77 15.99 5.52 -15.97
CA ILE A 77 15.69 5.44 -17.41
C ILE A 77 16.88 4.90 -18.17
N GLY A 78 16.67 3.84 -18.93
CA GLY A 78 17.71 3.18 -19.73
C GLY A 78 18.78 2.43 -18.93
N LYS A 79 18.73 2.42 -17.59
CA LYS A 79 19.77 1.85 -16.71
C LYS A 79 19.27 0.74 -15.82
N ALA A 80 17.97 0.59 -15.65
CA ALA A 80 17.39 -0.43 -14.80
C ALA A 80 16.25 -1.16 -15.46
N ILE A 81 16.08 -2.43 -15.12
CA ILE A 81 14.90 -3.23 -15.43
C ILE A 81 14.30 -3.75 -14.14
N GLN A 82 13.01 -4.06 -14.17
CA GLN A 82 12.29 -4.56 -13.02
C GLN A 82 11.53 -5.83 -13.37
N PHE A 83 11.64 -6.84 -12.49
CA PHE A 83 10.77 -7.99 -12.49
C PHE A 83 9.86 -7.92 -11.27
N PHE A 84 8.57 -7.97 -11.52
CA PHE A 84 7.53 -7.91 -10.49
C PHE A 84 6.68 -9.18 -10.55
N GLY A 85 6.36 -9.74 -9.38
CA GLY A 85 5.54 -10.95 -9.26
C GLY A 85 4.37 -10.78 -8.31
N ALA A 86 4.24 -11.76 -7.42
CA ALA A 86 3.15 -11.83 -6.44
C ALA A 86 3.36 -10.85 -5.26
N ARG A 87 2.54 -11.03 -4.21
CA ARG A 87 2.67 -10.33 -2.93
C ARG A 87 2.57 -11.31 -1.79
N ALA A 88 3.37 -11.11 -0.74
CA ALA A 88 3.23 -11.84 0.52
C ALA A 88 2.06 -11.24 1.34
N ASN A 89 1.19 -12.11 1.87
CA ASN A 89 0.09 -11.71 2.72
C ASN A 89 0.52 -11.76 4.19
N LEU A 90 0.84 -10.60 4.77
CA LEU A 90 1.34 -10.49 6.15
C LEU A 90 0.28 -10.91 7.18
N ALA A 91 -0.99 -10.58 6.97
CA ALA A 91 -2.07 -10.98 7.86
C ALA A 91 -2.27 -12.51 7.85
N LYS A 92 -2.17 -13.16 6.69
CA LYS A 92 -2.22 -14.61 6.57
C LYS A 92 -1.02 -15.28 7.24
N ALA A 93 0.17 -14.72 7.09
CA ALA A 93 1.38 -15.19 7.75
C ALA A 93 1.24 -15.14 9.29
N LEU A 94 0.59 -14.10 9.82
CA LEU A 94 0.27 -14.02 11.25
C LEU A 94 -0.69 -15.16 11.67
N LEU A 95 -1.74 -15.43 10.90
CA LEU A 95 -2.64 -16.53 11.19
C LEU A 95 -1.94 -17.90 11.14
N LEU A 96 -1.00 -18.11 10.22
CA LEU A 96 -0.15 -19.33 10.23
C LEU A 96 0.66 -19.44 11.53
N ALA A 97 1.19 -18.32 12.03
CA ALA A 97 1.93 -18.31 13.31
C ALA A 97 1.04 -18.69 14.51
N LEU A 98 -0.22 -18.24 14.51
CA LEU A 98 -1.20 -18.54 15.56
C LEU A 98 -1.72 -19.98 15.52
N ASN A 99 -1.62 -20.63 14.35
CA ASN A 99 -2.14 -21.97 14.09
C ASN A 99 -1.04 -23.05 13.94
N GLY A 100 0.14 -22.83 14.51
CA GLY A 100 1.23 -23.80 14.45
C GLY A 100 1.69 -24.11 13.03
N GLY A 101 1.68 -23.11 12.14
CA GLY A 101 2.05 -23.23 10.73
C GLY A 101 0.93 -23.76 9.81
N ARG A 102 -0.27 -23.96 10.34
CA ARG A 102 -1.43 -24.44 9.56
C ARG A 102 -2.29 -23.31 9.02
N CYS A 103 -2.85 -23.52 7.84
CA CYS A 103 -3.84 -22.61 7.25
C CYS A 103 -5.16 -22.67 8.01
N GLU A 104 -5.66 -21.57 8.52
CA GLU A 104 -6.90 -21.45 9.30
C GLU A 104 -8.16 -21.85 8.50
N ASN A 105 -8.10 -21.78 7.16
CA ASN A 105 -9.24 -22.13 6.31
C ASN A 105 -9.28 -23.60 5.90
N THR A 106 -8.12 -24.26 5.78
CA THR A 106 -8.02 -25.62 5.22
C THR A 106 -7.38 -26.65 6.16
N GLY A 107 -6.78 -26.21 7.27
CA GLY A 107 -6.02 -27.06 8.19
C GLY A 107 -4.69 -27.58 7.63
N THR A 108 -4.37 -27.27 6.36
CA THR A 108 -3.15 -27.74 5.70
C THR A 108 -1.92 -27.14 6.39
N LEU A 109 -0.93 -27.97 6.72
CA LEU A 109 0.36 -27.54 7.22
C LEU A 109 1.12 -26.86 6.08
N ILE A 110 1.44 -25.58 6.26
CA ILE A 110 2.13 -24.73 5.27
C ILE A 110 3.57 -24.47 5.70
N VAL A 111 3.80 -24.21 6.99
CA VAL A 111 5.11 -23.92 7.56
C VAL A 111 5.39 -24.89 8.69
N GLU A 112 6.43 -25.71 8.54
CA GLU A 112 6.87 -26.65 9.54
C GLU A 112 7.63 -25.99 10.70
N GLY A 113 7.66 -26.62 11.87
CA GLY A 113 8.47 -26.19 13.01
C GLY A 113 7.92 -24.98 13.79
N ILE A 114 6.71 -24.54 13.51
CA ILE A 114 6.02 -23.52 14.31
C ILE A 114 5.43 -24.18 15.54
N LYS A 115 5.81 -23.72 16.72
CA LYS A 115 5.29 -24.29 17.98
C LYS A 115 3.82 -23.89 18.20
N PRO A 116 2.96 -24.81 18.64
CA PRO A 116 1.63 -24.44 19.11
C PRO A 116 1.72 -23.41 20.25
N LEU A 117 0.79 -22.48 20.29
CA LEU A 117 0.68 -21.52 21.39
C LEU A 117 0.28 -22.23 22.67
N LYS A 118 0.80 -21.75 23.80
CA LYS A 118 0.58 -22.36 25.13
C LYS A 118 -0.82 -22.07 25.68
N SER A 119 -1.47 -21.02 25.21
CA SER A 119 -2.77 -20.54 25.67
C SER A 119 -3.58 -19.94 24.52
N ASP A 120 -4.91 -19.94 24.65
CA ASP A 120 -5.80 -19.22 23.75
C ASP A 120 -5.79 -17.72 24.04
N VAL A 121 -5.42 -17.27 25.24
CA VAL A 121 -5.05 -15.89 25.50
C VAL A 121 -3.67 -15.65 24.89
N LEU A 122 -3.60 -14.76 23.90
CA LEU A 122 -2.41 -14.58 23.08
C LEU A 122 -1.32 -13.82 23.86
N ASP A 123 -0.13 -14.41 23.95
CA ASP A 123 1.08 -13.75 24.47
C ASP A 123 1.86 -13.11 23.33
N TYR A 124 2.18 -11.82 23.48
CA TYR A 124 2.82 -11.03 22.43
C TYR A 124 4.19 -11.59 22.01
N GLU A 125 5.04 -11.93 22.99
CA GLU A 125 6.40 -12.40 22.67
C GLU A 125 6.39 -13.78 21.99
N GLU A 126 5.49 -14.66 22.44
CA GLU A 126 5.31 -15.97 21.83
C GLU A 126 4.79 -15.86 20.39
N VAL A 127 3.80 -15.01 20.15
CA VAL A 127 3.23 -14.75 18.82
C VAL A 127 4.29 -14.15 17.89
N VAL A 128 5.03 -13.12 18.32
CA VAL A 128 6.07 -12.49 17.52
C VAL A 128 7.19 -13.46 17.18
N ALA A 129 7.60 -14.32 18.12
CA ALA A 129 8.62 -15.34 17.88
C ALA A 129 8.21 -16.36 16.79
N ASN A 130 6.96 -16.80 16.82
CA ASN A 130 6.40 -17.67 15.79
C ASN A 130 6.22 -16.93 14.45
N TYR A 131 5.75 -15.69 14.50
CA TYR A 131 5.49 -14.88 13.32
C TYR A 131 6.79 -14.62 12.52
N LYS A 132 7.89 -14.28 13.19
CA LYS A 132 9.21 -14.12 12.55
C LYS A 132 9.64 -15.38 11.82
N LYS A 133 9.43 -16.58 12.39
CA LYS A 133 9.74 -17.85 11.70
C LYS A 133 8.87 -18.08 10.47
N VAL A 134 7.58 -17.75 10.54
CA VAL A 134 6.69 -17.82 9.39
C VAL A 134 7.12 -16.83 8.30
N LEU A 135 7.45 -15.59 8.66
CA LEU A 135 7.93 -14.56 7.71
C LEU A 135 9.23 -14.99 7.02
N HIS A 136 10.17 -15.58 7.75
CA HIS A 136 11.39 -16.19 7.17
C HIS A 136 11.03 -17.24 6.11
N SER A 137 10.14 -18.17 6.42
CA SER A 137 9.71 -19.21 5.48
C SER A 137 8.98 -18.62 4.27
N VAL A 138 8.13 -17.62 4.48
CA VAL A 138 7.42 -16.90 3.40
C VAL A 138 8.42 -16.18 2.51
N ALA A 139 9.39 -15.46 3.08
CA ALA A 139 10.43 -14.77 2.32
C ALA A 139 11.23 -15.74 1.44
N ARG A 140 11.63 -16.91 1.99
CA ARG A 140 12.34 -17.95 1.24
C ARG A 140 11.53 -18.48 0.05
N VAL A 141 10.29 -18.90 0.29
CA VAL A 141 9.42 -19.44 -0.79
C VAL A 141 9.15 -18.36 -1.84
N TYR A 142 8.93 -17.12 -1.42
CA TYR A 142 8.70 -16.00 -2.31
C TYR A 142 9.93 -15.72 -3.18
N ASN A 143 11.12 -15.67 -2.56
CA ASN A 143 12.40 -15.48 -3.29
C ASN A 143 12.66 -16.61 -4.27
N GLU A 144 12.51 -17.87 -3.88
CA GLU A 144 12.69 -19.03 -4.77
C GLU A 144 11.74 -18.96 -5.96
N THR A 145 10.46 -18.60 -5.72
CA THR A 145 9.46 -18.43 -6.80
C THR A 145 9.84 -17.32 -7.75
N MET A 146 10.27 -16.16 -7.23
CA MET A 146 10.69 -15.03 -8.07
C MET A 146 11.94 -15.35 -8.87
N ASN A 147 12.89 -16.09 -8.31
CA ASN A 147 14.07 -16.56 -9.03
C ASN A 147 13.70 -17.50 -10.20
N ILE A 148 12.73 -18.38 -10.01
CA ILE A 148 12.22 -19.26 -11.09
C ILE A 148 11.55 -18.43 -12.18
N ILE A 149 10.72 -17.47 -11.82
CA ILE A 149 10.05 -16.58 -12.77
C ILE A 149 11.09 -15.79 -13.58
N HIS A 150 12.08 -15.19 -12.90
CA HIS A 150 13.14 -14.43 -13.54
C HIS A 150 13.96 -15.31 -14.49
N TYR A 151 14.38 -16.50 -14.04
CA TYR A 151 15.08 -17.48 -14.88
C TYR A 151 14.27 -17.86 -16.13
N MET A 152 12.94 -18.07 -15.98
CA MET A 152 12.08 -18.43 -17.12
C MET A 152 11.94 -17.29 -18.13
N HIS A 153 11.87 -16.04 -17.66
CA HIS A 153 11.88 -14.86 -18.56
C HIS A 153 13.21 -14.77 -19.30
N ASP A 154 14.32 -14.92 -18.61
CA ASP A 154 15.66 -14.87 -19.22
C ASP A 154 15.87 -16.00 -20.24
N LYS A 155 15.44 -17.22 -19.90
CA LYS A 155 15.53 -18.38 -20.80
C LYS A 155 14.82 -18.17 -22.14
N TYR A 156 13.73 -17.41 -22.17
CA TYR A 156 12.96 -17.11 -23.37
C TYR A 156 13.27 -15.73 -23.97
N ASP A 157 14.46 -15.19 -23.69
CA ASP A 157 14.98 -13.94 -24.26
C ASP A 157 14.17 -12.68 -23.92
N TYR A 158 13.34 -12.72 -22.87
CA TYR A 158 12.57 -11.54 -22.44
C TYR A 158 13.47 -10.35 -22.11
N GLU A 159 14.55 -10.59 -21.35
CA GLU A 159 15.52 -9.55 -21.04
C GLU A 159 16.18 -8.96 -22.29
N LYS A 160 16.58 -9.79 -23.23
CA LYS A 160 17.17 -9.32 -24.50
C LYS A 160 16.23 -8.39 -25.26
N SER A 161 14.94 -8.69 -25.28
CA SER A 161 13.95 -7.82 -25.92
C SER A 161 13.86 -6.46 -25.20
N GLN A 162 13.92 -6.45 -23.89
CA GLN A 162 13.90 -5.20 -23.10
C GLN A 162 15.20 -4.41 -23.24
N MET A 163 16.34 -5.09 -23.33
CA MET A 163 17.66 -4.47 -23.41
C MET A 163 17.95 -3.74 -24.72
N ALA A 164 17.10 -3.88 -25.75
CA ALA A 164 17.26 -3.12 -27.00
C ALA A 164 17.29 -1.59 -26.80
N PHE A 165 16.78 -1.09 -25.69
CA PHE A 165 16.63 0.33 -25.38
C PHE A 165 17.27 0.74 -24.05
N ILE A 166 18.07 -0.12 -23.42
CA ILE A 166 18.70 0.14 -22.13
C ILE A 166 20.21 -0.07 -22.18
N ASP A 167 20.89 0.29 -21.11
CA ASP A 167 22.34 0.14 -20.95
C ASP A 167 22.79 -1.32 -21.10
N THR A 168 24.05 -1.53 -21.50
CA THR A 168 24.63 -2.88 -21.66
C THR A 168 24.80 -3.64 -20.34
N ASN A 169 24.81 -2.94 -19.22
CA ASN A 169 24.89 -3.52 -17.89
C ASN A 169 23.82 -2.93 -16.95
N PRO A 170 22.56 -3.26 -17.17
CA PRO A 170 21.47 -2.68 -16.38
C PRO A 170 21.45 -3.23 -14.96
N THR A 171 20.99 -2.39 -14.03
CA THR A 171 20.56 -2.85 -12.71
C THR A 171 19.26 -3.63 -12.84
N ILE A 172 19.22 -4.84 -12.32
CA ILE A 172 18.02 -5.68 -12.29
C ILE A 172 17.39 -5.54 -10.90
N ASN A 173 16.18 -4.98 -10.82
CA ASN A 173 15.41 -4.93 -9.58
C ASN A 173 14.45 -6.12 -9.56
N LEU A 174 14.54 -6.95 -8.51
CA LEU A 174 13.59 -8.01 -8.24
C LEU A 174 12.57 -7.48 -7.23
N ALA A 175 11.40 -7.11 -7.74
CA ALA A 175 10.39 -6.38 -6.98
C ALA A 175 9.46 -7.34 -6.23
N TYR A 176 9.57 -7.34 -4.92
CA TYR A 176 8.67 -8.03 -4.00
C TYR A 176 7.58 -7.08 -3.54
N GLY A 177 6.44 -7.62 -3.08
CA GLY A 177 5.36 -6.83 -2.51
C GLY A 177 4.74 -7.49 -1.29
N VAL A 178 4.11 -6.69 -0.46
CA VAL A 178 3.33 -7.17 0.69
C VAL A 178 1.91 -6.61 0.67
N ALA A 179 0.99 -7.36 1.28
CA ALA A 179 -0.40 -6.97 1.51
C ALA A 179 -0.76 -7.19 2.98
N GLY A 180 -1.68 -6.37 3.51
CA GLY A 180 -2.21 -6.53 4.86
C GLY A 180 -1.30 -5.99 5.96
N LEU A 181 -0.47 -4.98 5.66
CA LEU A 181 0.42 -4.36 6.64
C LEU A 181 -0.36 -3.79 7.84
N SER A 182 -1.36 -2.94 7.59
CA SER A 182 -2.15 -2.31 8.67
C SER A 182 -2.86 -3.34 9.55
N ILE A 183 -3.37 -4.43 8.94
CA ILE A 183 -4.03 -5.51 9.68
C ILE A 183 -3.03 -6.25 10.57
N ALA A 184 -1.85 -6.55 10.06
CA ALA A 184 -0.81 -7.23 10.83
C ALA A 184 -0.30 -6.34 11.98
N ALA A 185 -0.08 -5.04 11.72
CA ALA A 185 0.34 -4.07 12.73
C ALA A 185 -0.72 -3.89 13.82
N ASP A 186 -2.00 -3.70 13.43
CA ASP A 186 -3.12 -3.56 14.36
C ASP A 186 -3.33 -4.84 15.17
N SER A 187 -3.17 -6.02 14.56
CA SER A 187 -3.26 -7.30 15.26
C SER A 187 -2.16 -7.47 16.31
N LEU A 188 -0.91 -7.12 15.97
CA LEU A 188 0.19 -7.12 16.92
C LEU A 188 -0.04 -6.07 18.05
N SER A 189 -0.59 -4.91 17.69
CA SER A 189 -0.97 -3.89 18.67
C SER A 189 -2.06 -4.39 19.62
N ALA A 190 -3.11 -5.04 19.09
CA ALA A 190 -4.17 -5.62 19.91
C ALA A 190 -3.61 -6.67 20.90
N ILE A 191 -2.77 -7.59 20.42
CA ILE A 191 -2.15 -8.62 21.26
C ILE A 191 -1.23 -8.01 22.33
N LYS A 192 -0.58 -6.89 22.02
CA LYS A 192 0.38 -6.23 22.94
C LYS A 192 -0.28 -5.37 24.01
N TYR A 193 -1.38 -4.68 23.68
CA TYR A 193 -1.95 -3.62 24.51
C TYR A 193 -3.36 -3.93 25.03
N ALA A 194 -4.03 -4.93 24.46
CA ALA A 194 -5.31 -5.44 24.96
C ALA A 194 -5.18 -6.93 25.34
N LYS A 195 -6.23 -7.52 25.85
CA LYS A 195 -6.30 -8.96 26.05
C LYS A 195 -7.04 -9.58 24.86
N VAL A 196 -6.33 -10.38 24.07
CA VAL A 196 -6.90 -11.06 22.91
C VAL A 196 -6.99 -12.55 23.19
N THR A 197 -8.20 -13.12 23.09
CA THR A 197 -8.45 -14.56 23.22
C THR A 197 -8.84 -15.15 21.88
N ALA A 198 -8.11 -16.16 21.42
CA ALA A 198 -8.42 -16.87 20.19
C ALA A 198 -9.55 -17.88 20.41
N HIS A 199 -10.56 -17.85 19.55
CA HIS A 199 -11.57 -18.91 19.45
C HIS A 199 -11.08 -19.96 18.45
N ARG A 200 -11.20 -21.23 18.82
CA ARG A 200 -10.76 -22.34 17.97
C ARG A 200 -11.91 -23.27 17.65
N ASN A 201 -11.95 -23.71 16.41
CA ASN A 201 -12.88 -24.74 15.95
C ASN A 201 -12.49 -26.16 16.44
N ALA A 202 -13.26 -27.17 16.06
CA ALA A 202 -13.02 -28.57 16.46
C ALA A 202 -11.65 -29.12 16.00
N ASP A 203 -11.06 -28.56 14.94
CA ASP A 203 -9.73 -28.92 14.43
C ASP A 203 -8.58 -28.15 15.12
N GLY A 204 -8.89 -27.34 16.14
CA GLY A 204 -7.95 -26.50 16.87
C GLY A 204 -7.46 -25.27 16.11
N LEU A 205 -8.12 -24.90 15.01
CA LEU A 205 -7.75 -23.74 14.20
C LEU A 205 -8.54 -22.50 14.64
N THR A 206 -7.91 -21.34 14.55
CA THR A 206 -8.57 -20.07 14.88
C THR A 206 -9.67 -19.75 13.90
N ASP A 207 -10.88 -19.47 14.38
CA ASP A 207 -12.04 -19.04 13.61
C ASP A 207 -12.59 -17.67 14.04
N GLY A 208 -12.10 -17.11 15.16
CA GLY A 208 -12.45 -15.81 15.67
C GLY A 208 -11.53 -15.36 16.80
N PHE A 209 -11.74 -14.11 17.27
CA PHE A 209 -10.99 -13.51 18.37
C PHE A 209 -11.93 -12.65 19.20
N GLU A 210 -11.78 -12.74 20.51
CA GLU A 210 -12.38 -11.82 21.48
C GLU A 210 -11.31 -10.83 21.96
N ILE A 211 -11.65 -9.55 21.99
CA ILE A 211 -10.72 -8.47 22.37
C ILE A 211 -11.31 -7.73 23.55
N GLU A 212 -10.64 -7.78 24.69
CA GLU A 212 -10.99 -7.05 25.90
C GLU A 212 -9.99 -5.88 26.09
N GLY A 213 -10.50 -4.66 26.05
CA GLY A 213 -9.70 -3.42 26.19
C GLY A 213 -9.43 -2.69 24.87
N GLU A 214 -8.81 -1.52 24.98
CA GLU A 214 -8.47 -0.67 23.85
C GLU A 214 -7.01 -0.84 23.44
N PHE A 215 -6.72 -0.67 22.15
CA PHE A 215 -5.37 -0.73 21.62
C PHE A 215 -5.13 0.33 20.54
N PRO A 216 -3.89 0.82 20.36
CA PRO A 216 -3.53 1.74 19.32
C PRO A 216 -3.78 1.14 17.93
N LYS A 217 -4.34 1.94 16.99
CA LYS A 217 -4.60 1.54 15.61
C LYS A 217 -3.77 2.38 14.66
N PHE A 218 -3.16 1.75 13.68
CA PHE A 218 -2.36 2.39 12.65
C PHE A 218 -3.18 3.43 11.89
N GLY A 219 -2.57 4.60 11.63
CA GLY A 219 -3.22 5.73 10.98
C GLY A 219 -3.70 6.83 11.91
N ASN A 220 -3.25 6.85 13.18
CA ASN A 220 -3.63 7.85 14.17
C ASN A 220 -2.43 8.60 14.77
N ASP A 221 -1.27 8.55 14.11
CA ASP A 221 0.00 9.13 14.54
C ASP A 221 0.45 8.65 15.94
N ASP A 222 0.14 7.38 16.25
CA ASP A 222 0.48 6.75 17.52
C ASP A 222 1.72 5.85 17.35
N ASP A 223 2.85 6.27 17.91
CA ASP A 223 4.13 5.57 17.78
C ASP A 223 4.09 4.14 18.33
N ARG A 224 3.17 3.82 19.24
CA ARG A 224 3.04 2.45 19.78
C ARG A 224 2.70 1.41 18.71
N VAL A 225 1.91 1.78 17.71
CA VAL A 225 1.54 0.91 16.59
C VAL A 225 2.32 1.22 15.33
N ASP A 226 2.67 2.50 15.07
CA ASP A 226 3.42 2.90 13.88
C ASP A 226 4.82 2.26 13.85
N VAL A 227 5.46 2.11 15.01
CA VAL A 227 6.72 1.36 15.16
C VAL A 227 6.53 -0.12 14.82
N LEU A 228 5.43 -0.76 15.22
CA LEU A 228 5.16 -2.16 14.88
C LEU A 228 5.03 -2.35 13.37
N ALA A 229 4.34 -1.43 12.68
CA ALA A 229 4.22 -1.46 11.23
C ALA A 229 5.61 -1.31 10.55
N ARG A 230 6.42 -0.35 11.00
CA ARG A 230 7.78 -0.12 10.47
C ARG A 230 8.70 -1.32 10.72
N GLU A 231 8.71 -1.86 11.94
CA GLU A 231 9.54 -3.02 12.29
C GLU A 231 9.15 -4.26 11.49
N LEU A 232 7.87 -4.47 11.21
CA LEU A 232 7.39 -5.57 10.38
C LEU A 232 7.91 -5.47 8.95
N VAL A 233 7.84 -4.28 8.34
CA VAL A 233 8.38 -4.02 7.01
C VAL A 233 9.89 -4.21 6.99
N HIS A 234 10.60 -3.63 7.95
CA HIS A 234 12.06 -3.76 8.09
C HIS A 234 12.50 -5.22 8.22
N HIS A 235 11.83 -5.99 9.08
CA HIS A 235 12.12 -7.41 9.26
C HIS A 235 11.95 -8.19 7.96
N PHE A 236 10.82 -8.03 7.27
CA PHE A 236 10.56 -8.75 6.03
C PHE A 236 11.51 -8.34 4.89
N SER A 237 11.84 -7.05 4.78
CA SER A 237 12.85 -6.53 3.85
C SER A 237 14.24 -7.14 4.14
N THR A 238 14.62 -7.21 5.41
CA THR A 238 15.90 -7.83 5.83
C THR A 238 15.96 -9.31 5.46
N GLU A 239 14.89 -10.07 5.70
CA GLU A 239 14.81 -11.49 5.32
C GLU A 239 14.97 -11.69 3.81
N LEU A 240 14.32 -10.86 2.99
CA LEU A 240 14.45 -10.94 1.53
C LEU A 240 15.86 -10.59 1.04
N ASN A 241 16.49 -9.56 1.62
CA ASN A 241 17.84 -9.12 1.24
C ASN A 241 18.94 -10.11 1.66
N ALA A 242 18.68 -11.00 2.62
CA ALA A 242 19.62 -12.04 3.05
C ALA A 242 19.65 -13.26 2.10
N LEU A 243 18.70 -13.37 1.16
CA LEU A 243 18.55 -14.53 0.29
C LEU A 243 19.28 -14.34 -1.05
N PRO A 244 19.83 -15.42 -1.64
CA PRO A 244 20.45 -15.34 -2.96
C PRO A 244 19.41 -15.11 -4.05
N VAL A 245 19.74 -14.25 -5.01
CA VAL A 245 18.89 -13.91 -6.15
C VAL A 245 19.56 -14.23 -7.48
N TYR A 246 18.75 -14.62 -8.46
CA TYR A 246 19.20 -14.94 -9.80
C TYR A 246 19.83 -13.71 -10.46
N LYS A 247 20.96 -13.89 -11.16
CA LYS A 247 21.74 -12.82 -11.83
C LYS A 247 22.15 -11.65 -10.91
N ASN A 248 22.29 -11.87 -9.62
CA ASN A 248 22.60 -10.81 -8.66
C ASN A 248 21.64 -9.62 -8.74
N ALA A 249 20.37 -9.89 -9.04
CA ALA A 249 19.33 -8.87 -9.01
C ALA A 249 19.23 -8.26 -7.59
N GLN A 250 18.76 -7.03 -7.52
CA GLN A 250 18.59 -6.33 -6.24
C GLN A 250 17.16 -6.53 -5.73
N PRO A 251 16.97 -7.16 -4.57
CA PRO A 251 15.65 -7.20 -3.94
C PRO A 251 15.16 -5.79 -3.63
N THR A 252 13.93 -5.50 -4.03
CA THR A 252 13.22 -4.28 -3.65
C THR A 252 11.83 -4.67 -3.15
N LEU A 253 11.33 -3.97 -2.14
CA LEU A 253 10.03 -4.26 -1.53
C LEU A 253 9.06 -3.11 -1.80
N SER A 254 7.79 -3.44 -2.07
CA SER A 254 6.70 -2.47 -2.17
C SER A 254 5.58 -2.74 -1.17
N LEU A 255 4.99 -1.66 -0.69
CA LEU A 255 3.74 -1.65 0.06
C LEU A 255 2.63 -1.22 -0.90
N LEU A 256 2.23 -2.14 -1.79
CA LEU A 256 1.29 -1.88 -2.88
C LEU A 256 0.45 -3.13 -3.15
N THR A 257 -0.86 -2.98 -3.20
CA THR A 257 -1.79 -4.10 -3.47
C THR A 257 -2.50 -4.01 -4.81
N ILE A 258 -2.50 -2.84 -5.45
CA ILE A 258 -3.42 -2.57 -6.57
C ILE A 258 -4.87 -2.82 -6.08
N THR A 259 -5.71 -3.50 -6.84
CA THR A 259 -7.06 -3.93 -6.43
C THR A 259 -7.10 -5.34 -5.83
N SER A 260 -5.95 -6.00 -5.68
CA SER A 260 -5.91 -7.37 -5.11
C SER A 260 -6.17 -7.45 -3.60
N ASN A 261 -6.22 -6.30 -2.89
CA ASN A 261 -6.59 -6.19 -1.49
C ASN A 261 -7.93 -6.89 -1.16
N VAL A 262 -8.91 -6.83 -2.06
CA VAL A 262 -10.20 -7.54 -1.94
C VAL A 262 -9.99 -9.04 -1.94
N MET A 263 -9.20 -9.56 -2.89
CA MET A 263 -8.92 -11.00 -2.99
C MET A 263 -8.13 -11.53 -1.79
N TYR A 264 -7.15 -10.76 -1.30
CA TYR A 264 -6.41 -11.11 -0.09
C TYR A 264 -7.33 -11.19 1.12
N GLY A 265 -8.25 -10.25 1.28
CA GLY A 265 -9.25 -10.25 2.34
C GLY A 265 -10.14 -11.50 2.30
N LYS A 266 -10.69 -11.83 1.12
CA LYS A 266 -11.53 -13.00 0.91
C LYS A 266 -10.87 -14.32 1.33
N LYS A 267 -9.56 -14.45 1.11
CA LYS A 267 -8.79 -15.66 1.39
C LYS A 267 -8.21 -15.71 2.82
N THR A 268 -8.45 -14.69 3.63
CA THR A 268 -7.90 -14.59 4.99
C THR A 268 -9.00 -14.67 6.04
N GLY A 269 -8.79 -15.52 7.04
CA GLY A 269 -9.67 -15.69 8.20
C GLY A 269 -9.84 -14.42 9.03
N ALA A 270 -10.60 -14.47 10.11
CA ALA A 270 -10.66 -13.41 11.10
C ALA A 270 -9.26 -13.12 11.67
N THR A 271 -9.00 -11.88 12.08
CA THR A 271 -7.69 -11.46 12.58
C THR A 271 -7.78 -10.80 13.97
N PRO A 272 -6.72 -10.87 14.80
CA PRO A 272 -6.72 -10.39 16.19
C PRO A 272 -7.06 -8.92 16.39
N ASP A 273 -7.01 -8.12 15.34
CA ASP A 273 -7.40 -6.69 15.32
C ASP A 273 -8.93 -6.47 15.21
N GLY A 274 -9.72 -7.55 15.18
CA GLY A 274 -11.18 -7.51 15.04
C GLY A 274 -11.69 -7.49 13.59
N ARG A 275 -10.84 -7.63 12.56
CA ARG A 275 -11.29 -7.79 11.19
C ARG A 275 -11.97 -9.15 11.01
N ALA A 276 -13.19 -9.15 10.53
CA ALA A 276 -13.93 -10.39 10.25
C ALA A 276 -13.35 -11.14 9.03
N LYS A 277 -13.54 -12.46 9.01
CA LYS A 277 -13.20 -13.33 7.88
C LYS A 277 -13.78 -12.79 6.58
N GLY A 278 -12.96 -12.70 5.54
CA GLY A 278 -13.39 -12.34 4.19
C GLY A 278 -13.49 -10.83 3.92
N VAL A 279 -13.42 -9.98 4.94
CA VAL A 279 -13.42 -8.52 4.76
C VAL A 279 -12.17 -8.09 3.98
N ALA A 280 -12.35 -7.20 3.00
CA ALA A 280 -11.26 -6.67 2.18
C ALA A 280 -10.17 -6.02 3.04
N PHE A 281 -8.92 -6.10 2.59
CA PHE A 281 -7.81 -5.37 3.19
C PHE A 281 -7.83 -3.90 2.77
N ALA A 282 -7.21 -3.03 3.56
CA ALA A 282 -6.84 -1.70 3.07
C ALA A 282 -5.78 -1.81 1.96
N PRO A 283 -5.80 -0.94 0.93
CA PRO A 283 -4.83 -0.99 -0.14
C PRO A 283 -3.46 -0.46 0.29
N GLY A 284 -2.40 -1.12 -0.17
CA GLY A 284 -1.02 -0.66 0.03
C GLY A 284 -0.65 -0.44 1.48
N ALA A 285 -0.18 0.75 1.78
CA ALA A 285 0.23 1.19 3.13
C ALA A 285 -0.90 1.90 3.91
N ASN A 286 -2.11 1.92 3.37
CA ASN A 286 -3.23 2.58 4.02
C ASN A 286 -3.56 1.97 5.37
N PRO A 287 -4.02 2.79 6.35
CA PRO A 287 -4.72 2.30 7.52
C PRO A 287 -5.94 1.46 7.15
N MET A 288 -6.34 0.54 8.01
CA MET A 288 -7.56 -0.22 7.78
C MET A 288 -8.79 0.69 7.84
N HIS A 289 -9.74 0.44 6.96
CA HIS A 289 -10.93 1.28 6.75
C HIS A 289 -11.62 1.67 8.06
N GLY A 290 -11.85 2.97 8.26
CA GLY A 290 -12.54 3.52 9.43
C GLY A 290 -11.77 3.48 10.75
N ARG A 291 -10.47 3.15 10.73
CA ARG A 291 -9.65 3.09 11.95
C ARG A 291 -8.79 4.33 12.19
N ASP A 292 -8.51 5.08 11.16
CA ASP A 292 -7.79 6.36 11.19
C ASP A 292 -8.75 7.51 11.53
N THR A 293 -9.05 7.62 12.83
CA THR A 293 -10.10 8.50 13.36
C THR A 293 -9.60 9.85 13.88
N HIS A 294 -8.28 10.07 13.90
CA HIS A 294 -7.67 11.31 14.41
C HIS A 294 -7.44 12.37 13.33
N GLY A 295 -8.14 12.28 12.18
CA GLY A 295 -8.07 13.22 11.08
C GLY A 295 -7.01 12.90 10.03
N ALA A 296 -7.04 13.68 8.96
CA ALA A 296 -6.24 13.48 7.77
C ALA A 296 -4.72 13.53 8.05
N ILE A 297 -4.28 14.52 8.81
CA ILE A 297 -2.85 14.74 9.10
C ILE A 297 -2.28 13.59 9.94
N ALA A 298 -3.05 13.05 10.89
CA ALA A 298 -2.62 11.90 11.69
C ALA A 298 -2.48 10.64 10.81
N SER A 299 -3.46 10.39 9.93
CA SER A 299 -3.42 9.26 9.00
C SER A 299 -2.17 9.33 8.10
N LEU A 300 -1.93 10.47 7.47
CA LEU A 300 -0.75 10.72 6.65
C LEU A 300 0.55 10.60 7.44
N SER A 301 0.59 11.10 8.68
CA SER A 301 1.79 11.04 9.53
C SER A 301 2.19 9.60 9.86
N SER A 302 1.24 8.72 10.18
CA SER A 302 1.53 7.29 10.38
C SER A 302 2.17 6.64 9.17
N VAL A 303 1.62 6.89 7.96
CA VAL A 303 2.17 6.34 6.72
C VAL A 303 3.56 6.92 6.41
N ALA A 304 3.79 8.21 6.70
CA ALA A 304 5.08 8.88 6.49
C ALA A 304 6.23 8.30 7.33
N LYS A 305 5.92 7.57 8.43
CA LYS A 305 6.92 6.89 9.27
C LYS A 305 7.46 5.59 8.68
N LEU A 306 6.83 5.07 7.61
CA LEU A 306 7.32 3.88 6.90
C LEU A 306 8.56 4.22 6.09
N ASP A 307 9.64 3.43 6.27
CA ASP A 307 10.94 3.76 5.70
C ASP A 307 11.05 3.33 4.23
N TYR A 308 11.34 4.31 3.35
CA TYR A 308 11.56 4.03 1.94
C TYR A 308 12.85 3.23 1.67
N TYR A 309 13.84 3.26 2.59
CA TYR A 309 15.03 2.40 2.47
C TYR A 309 14.69 0.91 2.53
N ASP A 310 13.67 0.54 3.30
CA ASP A 310 13.16 -0.83 3.38
C ASP A 310 12.17 -1.17 2.26
N SER A 311 11.59 -0.15 1.60
CA SER A 311 10.53 -0.31 0.61
C SER A 311 10.84 0.42 -0.69
N LYS A 312 12.02 0.17 -1.27
CA LYS A 312 12.55 0.87 -2.46
C LYS A 312 11.73 0.67 -3.74
N ASP A 313 10.80 -0.27 -3.76
CA ASP A 313 9.87 -0.48 -4.86
C ASP A 313 8.56 0.32 -4.68
N GLY A 314 8.44 1.07 -3.59
CA GLY A 314 7.42 2.08 -3.35
C GLY A 314 6.46 1.80 -2.20
N ILE A 315 5.94 2.89 -1.63
CA ILE A 315 4.98 2.89 -0.53
C ILE A 315 3.72 3.59 -1.03
N SER A 316 2.72 2.81 -1.44
CA SER A 316 1.46 3.35 -1.97
C SER A 316 0.53 3.79 -0.84
N ASN A 317 0.15 5.05 -0.87
CA ASN A 317 -0.90 5.61 -0.02
C ASN A 317 -2.01 6.20 -0.90
N THR A 318 -3.26 5.85 -0.63
CA THR A 318 -4.43 6.39 -1.31
C THR A 318 -5.30 7.13 -0.30
N PHE A 319 -5.29 8.43 -0.41
CA PHE A 319 -5.92 9.35 0.53
C PHE A 319 -7.25 9.87 -0.04
N SER A 320 -8.31 9.82 0.77
CA SER A 320 -9.62 10.36 0.40
C SER A 320 -10.04 11.42 1.41
N ILE A 321 -10.41 12.60 0.91
CA ILE A 321 -10.85 13.71 1.74
C ILE A 321 -12.12 14.35 1.17
N VAL A 322 -13.03 14.73 2.06
CA VAL A 322 -14.24 15.46 1.68
C VAL A 322 -13.87 16.90 1.30
N PRO A 323 -14.39 17.46 0.18
CA PRO A 323 -14.03 18.81 -0.26
C PRO A 323 -14.15 19.90 0.81
N LYS A 324 -15.20 19.82 1.65
CA LYS A 324 -15.42 20.80 2.75
C LYS A 324 -14.31 20.82 3.79
N SER A 325 -13.61 19.70 3.99
CA SER A 325 -12.53 19.59 4.97
C SER A 325 -11.25 20.27 4.51
N LEU A 326 -11.11 20.48 3.20
CA LEU A 326 -10.03 21.28 2.64
C LEU A 326 -10.28 22.80 2.75
N GLY A 327 -11.51 23.24 2.99
CA GLY A 327 -11.83 24.65 3.16
C GLY A 327 -13.12 25.09 2.48
N PRO A 328 -13.63 26.28 2.83
CA PRO A 328 -14.90 26.79 2.31
C PRO A 328 -14.82 27.30 0.86
N THR A 329 -13.68 27.85 0.44
CA THR A 329 -13.46 28.36 -0.92
C THR A 329 -12.54 27.45 -1.74
N ASP A 330 -12.52 27.63 -3.05
CA ASP A 330 -11.60 26.88 -3.92
C ASP A 330 -10.15 27.25 -3.66
N GLU A 331 -9.86 28.50 -3.32
CA GLU A 331 -8.53 28.98 -2.94
C GLU A 331 -8.06 28.29 -1.65
N ASP A 332 -8.89 28.31 -0.59
CA ASP A 332 -8.58 27.61 0.67
C ASP A 332 -8.31 26.10 0.44
N ARG A 333 -9.10 25.47 -0.43
CA ARG A 333 -8.94 24.03 -0.73
C ARG A 333 -7.62 23.73 -1.42
N ILE A 334 -7.22 24.58 -2.37
CA ILE A 334 -5.96 24.46 -3.08
C ILE A 334 -4.78 24.64 -2.11
N ASP A 335 -4.80 25.70 -1.31
CA ASP A 335 -3.72 26.04 -0.37
C ASP A 335 -3.56 24.99 0.73
N ASN A 336 -4.69 24.53 1.28
CA ASN A 336 -4.66 23.48 2.31
C ASN A 336 -4.18 22.13 1.75
N LEU A 337 -4.56 21.77 0.52
CA LEU A 337 -4.06 20.56 -0.12
C LEU A 337 -2.54 20.64 -0.38
N ILE A 338 -2.04 21.79 -0.86
CA ILE A 338 -0.59 22.02 -1.05
C ILE A 338 0.15 21.90 0.28
N THR A 339 -0.34 22.59 1.31
CA THR A 339 0.28 22.59 2.65
C THR A 339 0.34 21.18 3.24
N MET A 340 -0.73 20.41 3.07
CA MET A 340 -0.81 19.03 3.52
C MET A 340 0.19 18.14 2.76
N MET A 341 0.30 18.28 1.43
CA MET A 341 1.26 17.53 0.62
C MET A 341 2.70 17.91 0.95
N ASP A 342 3.00 19.20 1.09
CA ASP A 342 4.34 19.68 1.48
C ASP A 342 4.73 19.13 2.86
N GLY A 343 3.81 19.14 3.83
CA GLY A 343 4.02 18.56 5.16
C GLY A 343 4.27 17.04 5.11
N TYR A 344 3.45 16.32 4.36
CA TYR A 344 3.56 14.87 4.18
C TYR A 344 4.91 14.45 3.57
N PHE A 345 5.29 15.06 2.46
CA PHE A 345 6.55 14.74 1.78
C PHE A 345 7.79 15.22 2.56
N THR A 346 7.69 16.32 3.31
CA THR A 346 8.77 16.79 4.20
C THR A 346 9.02 15.81 5.34
N LYS A 347 7.99 15.10 5.83
CA LYS A 347 8.13 14.02 6.81
C LYS A 347 8.79 12.75 6.25
N GLY A 348 9.11 12.70 4.96
CA GLY A 348 9.78 11.56 4.32
C GLY A 348 8.84 10.55 3.68
N ALA A 349 7.56 10.87 3.54
CA ALA A 349 6.61 10.03 2.80
C ALA A 349 7.01 9.88 1.34
N HIS A 350 6.66 8.74 0.73
CA HIS A 350 7.06 8.41 -0.64
C HIS A 350 6.03 8.83 -1.68
N HIS A 351 4.78 8.39 -1.56
CA HIS A 351 3.76 8.49 -2.61
C HIS A 351 2.39 8.85 -2.03
N LEU A 352 1.59 9.58 -2.81
CA LEU A 352 0.22 9.94 -2.48
C LEU A 352 -0.68 9.91 -3.72
N ASN A 353 -1.74 9.11 -3.67
CA ASN A 353 -2.95 9.28 -4.47
C ASN A 353 -3.92 10.20 -3.73
N VAL A 354 -4.50 11.17 -4.41
CA VAL A 354 -5.47 12.08 -3.80
C VAL A 354 -6.83 11.91 -4.45
N ASN A 355 -7.83 11.58 -3.64
CA ASN A 355 -9.26 11.60 -4.00
C ASN A 355 -9.95 12.72 -3.24
N VAL A 356 -10.55 13.65 -3.94
CA VAL A 356 -11.36 14.72 -3.33
C VAL A 356 -12.82 14.52 -3.73
N LEU A 357 -13.54 13.77 -2.91
CA LEU A 357 -14.95 13.38 -3.20
C LEU A 357 -15.70 12.96 -1.93
N ASN A 358 -17.01 12.82 -2.06
CA ASN A 358 -17.91 12.43 -0.98
C ASN A 358 -18.35 10.98 -1.14
N ARG A 359 -18.61 10.32 -0.02
CA ARG A 359 -19.13 8.95 0.02
C ARG A 359 -20.48 8.85 -0.67
N GLU A 360 -21.36 9.80 -0.44
CA GLU A 360 -22.72 9.86 -1.01
C GLU A 360 -22.70 9.89 -2.54
N MET A 361 -21.71 10.59 -3.13
CA MET A 361 -21.51 10.58 -4.58
C MET A 361 -21.19 9.19 -5.11
N LEU A 362 -20.33 8.42 -4.41
CA LEU A 362 -19.98 7.06 -4.81
C LEU A 362 -21.17 6.11 -4.64
N GLU A 363 -21.94 6.26 -3.58
CA GLU A 363 -23.18 5.49 -3.35
C GLU A 363 -24.20 5.75 -4.45
N ASP A 364 -24.45 7.02 -4.80
CA ASP A 364 -25.37 7.37 -5.92
C ASP A 364 -24.82 6.86 -7.27
N ALA A 365 -23.49 6.96 -7.51
CA ALA A 365 -22.86 6.44 -8.71
C ALA A 365 -22.92 4.91 -8.83
N MET A 366 -22.97 4.21 -7.70
CA MET A 366 -23.10 2.76 -7.65
C MET A 366 -24.52 2.30 -8.03
N GLU A 367 -25.55 3.10 -7.70
CA GLU A 367 -26.96 2.83 -8.02
C GLU A 367 -27.39 3.44 -9.37
N HIS A 368 -26.77 4.57 -9.78
CA HIS A 368 -27.10 5.33 -10.97
C HIS A 368 -25.87 5.62 -11.84
N PRO A 369 -25.20 4.58 -12.37
CA PRO A 369 -23.93 4.74 -13.10
C PRO A 369 -24.05 5.63 -14.33
N GLU A 370 -25.23 5.74 -14.93
CA GLU A 370 -25.51 6.57 -16.10
C GLU A 370 -25.37 8.09 -15.82
N LYS A 371 -25.50 8.51 -14.55
CA LYS A 371 -25.28 9.91 -14.14
C LYS A 371 -23.80 10.26 -14.04
N TYR A 372 -22.94 9.24 -13.89
CA TYR A 372 -21.51 9.40 -13.57
C TYR A 372 -20.58 8.68 -14.57
N PRO A 373 -20.74 8.89 -15.88
CA PRO A 373 -20.04 8.11 -16.91
C PRO A 373 -18.51 8.29 -16.88
N GLN A 374 -18.03 9.40 -16.31
CA GLN A 374 -16.61 9.75 -16.24
C GLN A 374 -16.06 9.84 -14.81
N LEU A 375 -16.82 9.39 -13.79
CA LEU A 375 -16.36 9.43 -12.42
C LEU A 375 -15.11 8.57 -12.26
N THR A 376 -13.97 9.26 -12.10
CA THR A 376 -12.65 8.65 -11.94
C THR A 376 -12.23 8.72 -10.49
N ILE A 377 -11.65 7.64 -9.98
CA ILE A 377 -11.09 7.55 -8.65
C ILE A 377 -9.69 6.95 -8.70
N ARG A 378 -8.85 7.34 -7.76
CA ARG A 378 -7.57 6.68 -7.47
C ARG A 378 -7.83 5.49 -6.55
N VAL A 379 -7.32 4.31 -6.90
CA VAL A 379 -7.56 3.09 -6.11
C VAL A 379 -6.32 2.63 -5.34
N SER A 380 -5.19 2.45 -6.00
CA SER A 380 -3.90 2.12 -5.38
C SER A 380 -2.81 2.20 -6.46
N GLY A 381 -2.22 3.38 -6.63
CA GLY A 381 -1.18 3.64 -7.64
C GLY A 381 -1.69 3.85 -9.07
N TYR A 382 -2.99 3.76 -9.33
CA TYR A 382 -3.61 4.07 -10.63
C TYR A 382 -5.06 4.53 -10.44
N ALA A 383 -5.62 5.15 -11.46
CA ALA A 383 -7.01 5.59 -11.49
C ALA A 383 -7.89 4.61 -12.27
N VAL A 384 -9.17 4.60 -11.96
CA VAL A 384 -10.19 3.81 -12.67
C VAL A 384 -11.50 4.59 -12.77
N ASN A 385 -12.33 4.25 -13.75
CA ASN A 385 -13.72 4.68 -13.73
C ASN A 385 -14.47 3.88 -12.67
N PHE A 386 -15.00 4.56 -11.66
CA PHE A 386 -15.68 3.92 -10.53
C PHE A 386 -16.85 3.04 -10.96
N THR A 387 -17.64 3.50 -11.93
CA THR A 387 -18.82 2.77 -12.43
C THR A 387 -18.48 1.48 -13.20
N ARG A 388 -17.21 1.30 -13.61
CA ARG A 388 -16.71 0.09 -14.29
C ARG A 388 -16.09 -0.94 -13.34
N LEU A 389 -15.91 -0.60 -12.06
CA LEU A 389 -15.46 -1.55 -11.06
C LEU A 389 -16.53 -2.62 -10.80
N SER A 390 -16.09 -3.82 -10.41
CA SER A 390 -17.04 -4.81 -9.88
C SER A 390 -17.70 -4.29 -8.60
N ARG A 391 -18.90 -4.75 -8.30
CA ARG A 391 -19.66 -4.35 -7.09
C ARG A 391 -18.82 -4.50 -5.81
N GLU A 392 -18.02 -5.55 -5.71
CA GLU A 392 -17.15 -5.80 -4.55
C GLU A 392 -16.07 -4.72 -4.39
N HIS A 393 -15.47 -4.29 -5.50
CA HIS A 393 -14.48 -3.22 -5.47
C HIS A 393 -15.11 -1.86 -5.20
N GLN A 394 -16.33 -1.61 -5.70
CA GLN A 394 -17.08 -0.40 -5.37
C GLN A 394 -17.38 -0.32 -3.87
N ILE A 395 -17.85 -1.41 -3.28
CA ILE A 395 -18.12 -1.51 -1.83
C ILE A 395 -16.82 -1.29 -1.03
N GLU A 396 -15.71 -1.87 -1.46
CA GLU A 396 -14.41 -1.67 -0.80
C GLU A 396 -14.00 -0.18 -0.83
N VAL A 397 -14.13 0.49 -1.98
CA VAL A 397 -13.80 1.91 -2.11
C VAL A 397 -14.69 2.79 -1.22
N ILE A 398 -15.99 2.53 -1.19
CA ILE A 398 -16.96 3.25 -0.34
C ILE A 398 -16.66 3.03 1.16
N ALA A 399 -16.14 1.84 1.53
CA ALA A 399 -15.77 1.52 2.90
C ALA A 399 -14.50 2.25 3.40
N ARG A 400 -13.69 2.83 2.51
CA ARG A 400 -12.48 3.57 2.88
C ARG A 400 -12.79 4.77 3.76
N THR A 401 -11.80 5.23 4.50
CA THR A 401 -11.94 6.46 5.28
C THR A 401 -12.00 7.66 4.34
N PHE A 402 -13.04 8.47 4.51
CA PHE A 402 -13.15 9.81 3.92
C PHE A 402 -12.94 10.80 5.05
N HIS A 403 -11.81 11.49 5.03
CA HIS A 403 -11.48 12.41 6.10
C HIS A 403 -12.38 13.65 6.05
N GLU A 404 -13.08 13.89 7.16
CA GLU A 404 -14.00 15.02 7.35
C GLU A 404 -13.32 16.18 8.12
N SER A 405 -12.06 16.01 8.51
CA SER A 405 -11.22 17.03 9.16
C SER A 405 -9.75 16.83 8.74
N LEU A 406 -9.03 17.93 8.75
CA LEU A 406 -7.57 17.93 8.55
C LEU A 406 -6.82 17.35 9.75
#